data_b2d3e0c761168673808f8acebf725e7a
#
_entry.id   b2d3e0c761168673808f8acebf725e7a
#
_cell.length_a   1.000
_cell.length_b   1.000
_cell.length_c   1.000
_cell.angle_alpha   90.00
_cell.angle_beta   90.00
_cell.angle_gamma   90.00
#
_symmetry.space_group_name_H-M   'P 1'
#
loop_
_entity.id
_entity.type
_entity.pdbx_description
1 polymer ?
#
loop_
_entity_poly.entity_id
_entity_poly.type
_entity_poly.pdbx_seq_one_letter_code
_entity_poly.pdbx_strand_id
1 'polypeptide(L)'
;MKTFKEENNDFLKFLLNERFFKNWEKPSNDGKDLHSISQIEFYITNQCNQHCEYCYLYNNYNIYPKEATEAKTILNNLTMVFNWLIENNYYIQTIDYFSGEIWHTQLGLDILDLTFKALQNGLQVKRIMIPTNGSFIMNDAVKQKIQNYINAFQDLGTSLQMSFSIDGKVIDNLNRPRNDSSKLYTDEFYNKVFDFAYHNDFFFHPMIAAYSIEKWKENFYWWKEMCQKYNWSTHYRVMMLEVRNDDWTEEKIKTYCDFLTFLMDDFREENPQYASIENFSEFIFGKYITPEENYTYLPWTLALTSDVFCCTIPCQLCIRLGDLALAPCHRTAYDKFIYGYFQTQNGRIVDIKENNFYLAERFLYMSNIYATPHCDTCVYNKFCIKGCAGSQYENTGDLFFPIPSVCKLEKAKINTTINYYQKNGIIDYYKNLPIDHFMYSSASRLLGEIYAIQKETKTCSISNS
;
A
#
# COMPACT_ATOMS: atom_id res chain seq x y z
N MET A 1 20.79 -27.76 -25.64
CA MET A 1 21.05 -27.14 -24.36
C MET A 1 21.15 -25.65 -24.60
N LYS A 2 20.22 -24.86 -24.06
CA LYS A 2 20.34 -23.39 -24.13
C LYS A 2 21.56 -22.95 -23.33
N THR A 3 22.24 -21.90 -23.77
CA THR A 3 23.35 -21.35 -23.00
C THR A 3 22.80 -20.69 -21.73
N PHE A 4 23.57 -20.63 -20.67
CA PHE A 4 23.22 -19.98 -19.41
C PHE A 4 22.70 -18.53 -19.62
N LYS A 5 23.22 -17.82 -20.61
CA LYS A 5 22.79 -16.47 -20.98
C LYS A 5 21.40 -16.44 -21.65
N GLU A 6 21.04 -17.49 -22.41
CA GLU A 6 19.71 -17.63 -23.01
C GLU A 6 18.64 -17.98 -21.97
N GLU A 7 18.97 -18.81 -20.97
CA GLU A 7 18.08 -19.19 -19.87
C GLU A 7 17.80 -17.97 -18.95
N ASN A 8 18.82 -17.20 -18.60
CA ASN A 8 18.65 -16.00 -17.79
C ASN A 8 17.87 -14.88 -18.54
N ASN A 9 18.04 -14.78 -19.84
CA ASN A 9 17.25 -13.84 -20.64
C ASN A 9 15.77 -14.23 -20.71
N ASP A 10 15.46 -15.53 -20.70
CA ASP A 10 14.08 -16.03 -20.63
C ASP A 10 13.46 -15.73 -19.25
N PHE A 11 14.24 -15.84 -18.16
CA PHE A 11 13.79 -15.47 -16.82
C PHE A 11 13.56 -13.96 -16.67
N LEU A 12 14.47 -13.15 -17.18
CA LEU A 12 14.29 -11.70 -17.22
C LEU A 12 13.05 -11.33 -18.04
N LYS A 13 12.86 -11.91 -19.21
CA LYS A 13 11.67 -11.72 -20.04
C LYS A 13 10.41 -12.15 -19.29
N PHE A 14 10.44 -13.26 -18.57
CA PHE A 14 9.32 -13.69 -17.73
C PHE A 14 8.99 -12.68 -16.64
N LEU A 15 9.97 -12.23 -15.88
CA LEU A 15 9.78 -11.21 -14.85
C LEU A 15 9.23 -9.90 -15.42
N LEU A 16 9.74 -9.49 -16.56
CA LEU A 16 9.41 -8.22 -17.19
C LEU A 16 8.12 -8.31 -18.04
N ASN A 17 7.96 -9.33 -18.87
CA ASN A 17 6.86 -9.41 -19.83
C ASN A 17 5.56 -9.99 -19.26
N GLU A 18 5.64 -11.01 -18.40
CA GLU A 18 4.44 -11.68 -17.88
C GLU A 18 3.82 -10.95 -16.68
N ARG A 19 4.61 -10.23 -15.88
CA ARG A 19 4.17 -9.61 -14.65
C ARG A 19 4.00 -8.11 -14.69
N PHE A 20 4.91 -7.40 -15.34
CA PHE A 20 5.01 -5.95 -15.18
C PHE A 20 4.41 -5.17 -16.34
N PHE A 21 4.06 -5.83 -17.45
CA PHE A 21 3.70 -5.17 -18.71
C PHE A 21 2.24 -5.29 -19.15
N LYS A 22 1.35 -5.81 -18.32
CA LYS A 22 -0.06 -5.87 -18.71
C LYS A 22 -0.71 -4.48 -18.68
N ASN A 23 -0.98 -3.95 -19.87
CA ASN A 23 -1.97 -2.92 -20.17
C ASN A 23 -1.70 -1.47 -19.74
N TRP A 24 -0.47 -0.97 -19.88
CA TRP A 24 -0.25 0.45 -19.80
C TRP A 24 -0.16 1.04 -21.20
N GLU A 25 -0.91 2.13 -21.48
CA GLU A 25 -0.75 2.89 -22.70
C GLU A 25 0.69 3.40 -22.78
N LYS A 26 1.39 3.04 -23.83
CA LYS A 26 2.73 3.57 -24.10
C LYS A 26 2.64 5.08 -24.22
N PRO A 27 3.42 5.86 -23.46
CA PRO A 27 3.60 7.26 -23.84
C PRO A 27 4.30 7.27 -25.19
N SER A 28 3.54 7.50 -26.24
CA SER A 28 4.08 7.57 -27.59
C SER A 28 4.67 8.94 -27.85
N ASN A 29 5.91 9.21 -27.53
CA ASN A 29 6.46 10.48 -27.96
C ASN A 29 7.57 10.38 -29.00
N ASP A 30 8.31 9.28 -29.14
CA ASP A 30 9.47 9.30 -30.04
C ASP A 30 9.69 8.01 -30.86
N GLY A 31 8.72 7.13 -31.02
CA GLY A 31 8.88 5.92 -31.83
C GLY A 31 9.91 4.90 -31.31
N LYS A 32 10.40 5.07 -30.08
CA LYS A 32 11.25 4.09 -29.40
C LYS A 32 10.39 3.09 -28.65
N ASP A 33 10.70 1.80 -28.77
CA ASP A 33 10.08 0.75 -27.96
C ASP A 33 10.50 0.93 -26.49
N LEU A 34 9.62 1.56 -25.71
CA LEU A 34 9.80 1.72 -24.27
C LEU A 34 9.26 0.47 -23.57
N HIS A 35 10.09 -0.12 -22.73
CA HIS A 35 9.65 -1.17 -21.81
C HIS A 35 9.07 -0.51 -20.56
N SER A 36 7.78 -0.69 -20.27
CA SER A 36 7.14 -0.10 -19.11
C SER A 36 7.19 -1.03 -17.88
N ILE A 37 7.55 -0.48 -16.73
CA ILE A 37 7.47 -1.15 -15.42
C ILE A 37 6.47 -0.41 -14.56
N SER A 38 5.48 -1.10 -14.00
CA SER A 38 4.47 -0.43 -13.19
C SER A 38 5.02 0.07 -11.87
N GLN A 39 5.79 -0.76 -11.15
CA GLN A 39 6.35 -0.37 -9.86
C GLN A 39 7.68 -1.06 -9.56
N ILE A 40 8.65 -0.28 -9.10
CA ILE A 40 9.89 -0.78 -8.49
C ILE A 40 9.91 -0.31 -7.04
N GLU A 41 10.02 -1.24 -6.11
CA GLU A 41 10.35 -0.94 -4.72
C GLU A 41 11.84 -1.11 -4.48
N PHE A 42 12.48 -0.10 -3.95
CA PHE A 42 13.83 -0.22 -3.42
C PHE A 42 13.77 -0.46 -1.91
N TYR A 43 14.17 -1.64 -1.50
CA TYR A 43 14.39 -1.94 -0.09
C TYR A 43 15.76 -1.44 0.33
N ILE A 44 15.78 -0.37 1.14
CA ILE A 44 17.01 0.41 1.40
C ILE A 44 17.67 -0.03 2.71
N THR A 45 16.96 0.09 3.84
CA THR A 45 17.51 -0.13 5.17
C THR A 45 16.41 -0.49 6.18
N ASN A 46 16.80 -1.18 7.25
CA ASN A 46 15.92 -1.41 8.41
C ASN A 46 16.08 -0.33 9.49
N GLN A 47 17.03 0.60 9.32
CA GLN A 47 17.30 1.62 10.33
C GLN A 47 16.12 2.60 10.41
N CYS A 48 15.68 2.85 11.63
CA CYS A 48 14.60 3.78 11.94
C CYS A 48 14.85 4.45 13.29
N ASN A 49 14.40 5.66 13.45
CA ASN A 49 14.41 6.38 14.73
C ASN A 49 13.15 6.14 15.58
N GLN A 50 12.28 5.25 15.14
CA GLN A 50 11.06 4.84 15.84
C GLN A 50 11.01 3.32 16.02
N HIS A 51 10.18 2.89 16.99
CA HIS A 51 9.92 1.52 17.31
C HIS A 51 8.40 1.31 17.34
N CYS A 52 7.77 1.43 16.17
CA CYS A 52 6.32 1.27 16.08
C CYS A 52 5.90 -0.14 16.54
N GLU A 53 4.91 -0.25 17.41
CA GLU A 53 4.47 -1.51 18.01
C GLU A 53 3.98 -2.54 16.97
N TYR A 54 3.43 -2.05 15.85
CA TYR A 54 2.99 -2.90 14.73
C TYR A 54 4.01 -3.05 13.61
N CYS A 55 5.24 -2.54 13.77
CA CYS A 55 6.24 -2.57 12.71
C CYS A 55 6.69 -3.99 12.40
N TYR A 56 6.41 -4.46 11.20
CA TYR A 56 6.80 -5.79 10.79
C TYR A 56 8.32 -5.98 10.70
N LEU A 57 9.08 -4.94 10.39
CA LEU A 57 10.55 -4.98 10.37
C LEU A 57 11.12 -5.22 11.77
N TYR A 58 10.48 -4.65 12.78
CA TYR A 58 10.93 -4.74 14.17
C TYR A 58 10.46 -6.04 14.84
N ASN A 59 9.19 -6.37 14.68
CA ASN A 59 8.58 -7.54 15.29
C ASN A 59 9.07 -8.86 14.66
N ASN A 60 9.54 -8.81 13.41
CA ASN A 60 10.06 -9.96 12.68
C ASN A 60 11.57 -9.85 12.44
N TYR A 61 12.30 -9.27 13.35
CA TYR A 61 13.75 -9.02 13.27
C TYR A 61 14.58 -10.26 12.94
N ASN A 62 14.10 -11.45 13.28
CA ASN A 62 14.79 -12.70 12.95
C ASN A 62 14.70 -13.10 11.46
N ILE A 63 13.77 -12.50 10.72
CA ILE A 63 13.51 -12.80 9.31
C ILE A 63 14.26 -11.83 8.40
N TYR A 64 14.39 -10.57 8.83
CA TYR A 64 15.04 -9.51 8.07
C TYR A 64 16.54 -9.41 8.38
N PRO A 65 17.38 -8.94 7.42
CA PRO A 65 18.80 -8.75 7.66
C PRO A 65 19.04 -7.88 8.90
N LYS A 66 19.89 -8.38 9.82
CA LYS A 66 20.18 -7.73 11.11
C LYS A 66 21.16 -6.57 10.98
N GLU A 67 22.04 -6.65 10.00
CA GLU A 67 23.11 -5.67 9.83
C GLU A 67 22.68 -4.58 8.85
N ALA A 68 22.94 -3.33 9.23
CA ALA A 68 22.76 -2.23 8.33
C ALA A 68 23.79 -2.30 7.20
N THR A 69 23.34 -2.34 5.98
CA THR A 69 24.21 -2.22 4.82
C THR A 69 24.85 -0.83 4.79
N GLU A 70 26.14 -0.76 4.51
CA GLU A 70 26.85 0.52 4.38
C GLU A 70 26.20 1.41 3.32
N ALA A 71 26.00 2.68 3.65
CA ALA A 71 25.40 3.66 2.74
C ALA A 71 26.09 3.71 1.37
N LYS A 72 27.43 3.57 1.34
CA LYS A 72 28.20 3.49 0.08
C LYS A 72 27.78 2.32 -0.80
N THR A 73 27.53 1.15 -0.23
CA THR A 73 27.06 -0.03 -0.97
C THR A 73 25.69 0.21 -1.55
N ILE A 74 24.77 0.76 -0.75
CA ILE A 74 23.41 1.10 -1.20
C ILE A 74 23.46 2.07 -2.39
N LEU A 75 24.22 3.15 -2.28
CA LEU A 75 24.32 4.17 -3.32
C LEU A 75 24.99 3.64 -4.61
N ASN A 76 26.04 2.81 -4.47
CA ASN A 76 26.67 2.17 -5.62
C ASN A 76 25.70 1.23 -6.33
N ASN A 77 24.96 0.41 -5.57
CA ASN A 77 24.00 -0.54 -6.12
C ASN A 77 22.83 0.19 -6.79
N LEU A 78 22.31 1.25 -6.18
CA LEU A 78 21.27 2.09 -6.78
C LEU A 78 21.76 2.72 -8.09
N THR A 79 23.00 3.21 -8.13
CA THR A 79 23.62 3.75 -9.35
C THR A 79 23.67 2.69 -10.46
N MET A 80 24.07 1.47 -10.14
CA MET A 80 24.11 0.38 -11.13
C MET A 80 22.71 0.05 -11.66
N VAL A 81 21.71 0.03 -10.79
CA VAL A 81 20.32 -0.22 -11.20
C VAL A 81 19.80 0.91 -12.10
N PHE A 82 20.03 2.17 -11.75
CA PHE A 82 19.60 3.29 -12.59
C PHE A 82 20.28 3.28 -13.96
N ASN A 83 21.58 3.03 -14.02
CA ASN A 83 22.28 2.91 -15.29
C ASN A 83 21.72 1.76 -16.16
N TRP A 84 21.44 0.62 -15.53
CA TRP A 84 20.82 -0.52 -16.21
C TRP A 84 19.42 -0.18 -16.76
N LEU A 85 18.59 0.52 -15.98
CA LEU A 85 17.26 0.97 -16.42
C LEU A 85 17.35 1.95 -17.62
N ILE A 86 18.30 2.89 -17.58
CA ILE A 86 18.54 3.86 -18.65
C ILE A 86 19.05 3.15 -19.91
N GLU A 87 20.07 2.30 -19.78
CA GLU A 87 20.71 1.58 -20.91
C GLU A 87 19.70 0.67 -21.63
N ASN A 88 18.71 0.13 -20.91
CA ASN A 88 17.66 -0.72 -21.47
C ASN A 88 16.35 0.01 -21.78
N ASN A 89 16.35 1.35 -21.69
CA ASN A 89 15.23 2.20 -22.07
C ASN A 89 13.92 1.87 -21.35
N TYR A 90 13.98 1.69 -20.01
CA TYR A 90 12.79 1.42 -19.19
C TYR A 90 12.08 2.72 -18.80
N TYR A 91 10.74 2.70 -18.93
CA TYR A 91 9.84 3.68 -18.31
C TYR A 91 9.21 3.09 -17.04
N ILE A 92 9.34 3.81 -15.93
CA ILE A 92 8.84 3.35 -14.62
C ILE A 92 7.66 4.23 -14.21
N GLN A 93 6.51 3.60 -13.94
CA GLN A 93 5.34 4.34 -13.47
C GLN A 93 5.55 4.83 -12.04
N THR A 94 6.06 3.98 -11.14
CA THR A 94 6.33 4.35 -9.75
C THR A 94 7.63 3.72 -9.25
N ILE A 95 8.46 4.52 -8.61
CA ILE A 95 9.53 4.06 -7.74
C ILE A 95 9.13 4.31 -6.30
N ASP A 96 9.18 3.27 -5.45
CA ASP A 96 9.00 3.38 -4.02
C ASP A 96 10.35 3.21 -3.30
N TYR A 97 10.73 4.20 -2.51
CA TYR A 97 11.88 4.11 -1.62
C TYR A 97 11.40 3.59 -0.27
N PHE A 98 11.43 2.28 -0.11
CA PHE A 98 10.91 1.62 1.07
C PHE A 98 12.02 1.27 2.07
N SER A 99 11.82 1.62 3.34
CA SER A 99 12.82 1.36 4.37
C SER A 99 12.23 1.50 5.78
N GLY A 100 13.09 1.49 6.80
CA GLY A 100 12.74 1.96 8.13
C GLY A 100 12.38 3.45 8.10
N GLU A 101 13.39 4.34 8.15
CA GLU A 101 13.19 5.77 7.90
C GLU A 101 14.43 6.33 7.18
N ILE A 102 14.28 6.63 5.90
CA ILE A 102 15.42 7.06 5.07
C ILE A 102 16.01 8.41 5.50
N TRP A 103 15.19 9.26 6.13
CA TRP A 103 15.63 10.57 6.61
C TRP A 103 16.31 10.53 7.99
N HIS A 104 16.40 9.35 8.59
CA HIS A 104 17.10 9.18 9.88
C HIS A 104 18.59 9.49 9.77
N THR A 105 19.16 9.31 8.58
CA THR A 105 20.57 9.58 8.28
C THR A 105 20.71 10.43 7.02
N GLN A 106 21.94 10.81 6.65
CA GLN A 106 22.24 11.54 5.42
C GLN A 106 21.84 10.74 4.15
N LEU A 107 21.72 9.41 4.25
CA LEU A 107 21.45 8.49 3.13
C LEU A 107 20.23 8.89 2.29
N GLY A 108 19.16 9.38 2.93
CA GLY A 108 17.96 9.81 2.21
C GLY A 108 18.22 10.97 1.24
N LEU A 109 19.00 11.96 1.66
CA LEU A 109 19.38 13.08 0.80
C LEU A 109 20.34 12.65 -0.31
N ASP A 110 21.26 11.72 -0.02
CA ASP A 110 22.19 11.18 -1.01
C ASP A 110 21.45 10.37 -2.08
N ILE A 111 20.40 9.63 -1.69
CA ILE A 111 19.50 8.92 -2.63
C ILE A 111 18.76 9.90 -3.53
N LEU A 112 18.22 11.00 -2.99
CA LEU A 112 17.55 12.01 -3.81
C LEU A 112 18.52 12.69 -4.80
N ASP A 113 19.73 13.01 -4.36
CA ASP A 113 20.77 13.60 -5.23
C ASP A 113 21.12 12.65 -6.39
N LEU A 114 21.29 11.37 -6.07
CA LEU A 114 21.59 10.34 -7.06
C LEU A 114 20.42 10.13 -8.02
N THR A 115 19.18 10.12 -7.51
CA THR A 115 17.97 10.00 -8.33
C THR A 115 17.81 11.21 -9.25
N PHE A 116 18.06 12.41 -8.76
CA PHE A 116 18.04 13.63 -9.58
C PHE A 116 19.02 13.56 -10.73
N LYS A 117 20.27 13.15 -10.46
CA LYS A 117 21.29 12.93 -11.48
C LYS A 117 20.87 11.87 -12.50
N ALA A 118 20.25 10.78 -12.05
CA ALA A 118 19.76 9.74 -12.95
C ALA A 118 18.63 10.25 -13.87
N LEU A 119 17.69 11.04 -13.35
CA LEU A 119 16.65 11.69 -14.15
C LEU A 119 17.24 12.62 -15.20
N GLN A 120 18.25 13.44 -14.85
CA GLN A 120 18.96 14.28 -15.80
C GLN A 120 19.70 13.46 -16.87
N ASN A 121 20.13 12.24 -16.56
CA ASN A 121 20.82 11.32 -17.47
C ASN A 121 19.86 10.42 -18.27
N GLY A 122 18.54 10.64 -18.19
CA GLY A 122 17.57 9.96 -19.03
C GLY A 122 16.79 8.84 -18.34
N LEU A 123 16.87 8.68 -17.00
CA LEU A 123 15.97 7.80 -16.27
C LEU A 123 14.53 8.32 -16.42
N GLN A 124 13.62 7.47 -16.87
CA GLN A 124 12.23 7.84 -17.11
C GLN A 124 11.34 7.30 -16.00
N VAL A 125 10.86 8.18 -15.12
CA VAL A 125 9.99 7.85 -13.98
C VAL A 125 8.85 8.85 -13.88
N LYS A 126 7.62 8.37 -13.79
CA LYS A 126 6.46 9.25 -13.60
C LYS A 126 6.34 9.74 -12.17
N ARG A 127 6.51 8.83 -11.19
CA ARG A 127 6.31 9.12 -9.77
C ARG A 127 7.34 8.43 -8.89
N ILE A 128 7.79 9.13 -7.88
CA ILE A 128 8.58 8.59 -6.77
C ILE A 128 7.74 8.72 -5.49
N MET A 129 7.62 7.64 -4.74
CA MET A 129 6.88 7.58 -3.48
C MET A 129 7.84 7.28 -2.33
N ILE A 130 7.70 8.02 -1.22
CA ILE A 130 8.51 7.84 -0.02
C ILE A 130 7.61 7.83 1.21
N PRO A 131 7.37 6.66 1.81
CA PRO A 131 6.77 6.59 3.14
C PRO A 131 7.73 7.18 4.19
N THR A 132 7.22 7.98 5.10
CA THR A 132 8.05 8.61 6.15
C THR A 132 7.28 8.82 7.44
N ASN A 133 7.97 8.75 8.57
CA ASN A 133 7.42 9.14 9.85
C ASN A 133 7.41 10.66 10.09
N GLY A 134 7.93 11.45 9.15
CA GLY A 134 7.91 12.89 9.15
C GLY A 134 8.92 13.55 10.09
N SER A 135 9.76 12.80 10.80
CA SER A 135 10.70 13.38 11.80
C SER A 135 11.68 14.41 11.22
N PHE A 136 11.99 14.29 9.92
CA PHE A 136 12.87 15.21 9.20
C PHE A 136 12.37 16.66 9.23
N ILE A 137 11.05 16.87 9.37
CA ILE A 137 10.41 18.18 9.32
C ILE A 137 10.90 19.12 10.45
N MET A 138 11.40 18.54 11.54
CA MET A 138 11.95 19.28 12.67
C MET A 138 13.36 19.82 12.41
N ASN A 139 13.98 19.44 11.29
CA ASN A 139 15.25 19.98 10.81
C ASN A 139 15.01 20.86 9.58
N ASP A 140 14.97 22.19 9.78
CA ASP A 140 14.65 23.12 8.70
C ASP A 140 15.63 23.05 7.51
N ALA A 141 16.90 22.72 7.73
CA ALA A 141 17.86 22.56 6.64
C ALA A 141 17.59 21.32 5.79
N VAL A 142 17.19 20.20 6.42
CA VAL A 142 16.80 18.98 5.72
C VAL A 142 15.47 19.19 4.99
N LYS A 143 14.49 19.78 5.66
CA LYS A 143 13.19 20.13 5.06
C LYS A 143 13.36 20.97 3.80
N GLN A 144 14.19 22.03 3.86
CA GLN A 144 14.43 22.89 2.70
C GLN A 144 15.10 22.14 1.53
N LYS A 145 16.07 21.28 1.83
CA LYS A 145 16.70 20.45 0.77
C LYS A 145 15.68 19.53 0.10
N ILE A 146 14.83 18.88 0.87
CA ILE A 146 13.76 18.01 0.35
C ILE A 146 12.80 18.81 -0.52
N GLN A 147 12.38 20.02 -0.08
CA GLN A 147 11.53 20.89 -0.88
C GLN A 147 12.18 21.28 -2.20
N ASN A 148 13.48 21.54 -2.22
CA ASN A 148 14.20 21.83 -3.45
C ASN A 148 14.19 20.63 -4.42
N TYR A 149 14.32 19.40 -3.90
CA TYR A 149 14.21 18.20 -4.75
C TYR A 149 12.80 17.97 -5.27
N ILE A 150 11.75 18.22 -4.47
CA ILE A 150 10.35 18.14 -4.94
C ILE A 150 10.16 19.02 -6.17
N ASN A 151 10.59 20.28 -6.10
CA ASN A 151 10.49 21.22 -7.20
C ASN A 151 11.35 20.79 -8.40
N ALA A 152 12.61 20.42 -8.16
CA ALA A 152 13.54 20.00 -9.22
C ALA A 152 13.09 18.73 -9.96
N PHE A 153 12.46 17.79 -9.27
CA PHE A 153 11.89 16.59 -9.90
C PHE A 153 10.68 16.94 -10.75
N GLN A 154 9.81 17.82 -10.26
CA GLN A 154 8.66 18.32 -11.01
C GLN A 154 9.08 19.02 -12.31
N ASP A 155 10.16 19.82 -12.29
CA ASP A 155 10.72 20.46 -13.46
C ASP A 155 11.22 19.45 -14.52
N LEU A 156 11.60 18.24 -14.08
CA LEU A 156 11.98 17.11 -14.95
C LEU A 156 10.80 16.21 -15.35
N GLY A 157 9.56 16.56 -14.96
CA GLY A 157 8.36 15.79 -15.28
C GLY A 157 8.12 14.58 -14.35
N THR A 158 8.84 14.48 -13.23
CA THR A 158 8.69 13.42 -12.22
C THR A 158 8.04 13.97 -10.96
N SER A 159 6.97 13.33 -10.48
CA SER A 159 6.34 13.70 -9.21
C SER A 159 7.05 13.02 -8.03
N LEU A 160 7.55 13.79 -7.08
CA LEU A 160 7.99 13.26 -5.78
C LEU A 160 6.85 13.39 -4.78
N GLN A 161 6.39 12.28 -4.24
CA GLN A 161 5.29 12.21 -3.28
C GLN A 161 5.75 11.57 -1.97
N MET A 162 5.19 12.02 -0.88
CA MET A 162 5.42 11.43 0.43
C MET A 162 4.10 10.99 1.06
N SER A 163 4.15 9.86 1.74
CA SER A 163 3.08 9.37 2.59
C SER A 163 3.51 9.47 4.05
N PHE A 164 2.87 10.36 4.80
CA PHE A 164 3.20 10.52 6.22
C PHE A 164 2.56 9.42 7.05
N SER A 165 3.43 8.57 7.61
CA SER A 165 3.06 7.53 8.55
C SER A 165 2.89 8.12 9.95
N ILE A 166 1.79 8.81 10.20
CA ILE A 166 1.39 9.42 11.47
C ILE A 166 0.03 8.84 11.81
N ASP A 167 -0.15 8.33 13.03
CA ASP A 167 -1.41 7.74 13.46
C ASP A 167 -2.35 8.76 14.11
N GLY A 168 -1.79 9.87 14.60
CA GLY A 168 -2.48 10.99 15.20
C GLY A 168 -2.12 11.24 16.66
N LYS A 169 -2.29 12.47 17.09
CA LYS A 169 -1.79 12.97 18.38
C LYS A 169 -2.23 12.14 19.59
N VAL A 170 -3.45 11.58 19.54
CA VAL A 170 -4.00 10.82 20.67
C VAL A 170 -3.32 9.47 20.85
N ILE A 171 -2.80 8.89 19.75
CA ILE A 171 -2.28 7.51 19.74
C ILE A 171 -0.83 7.38 19.28
N ASP A 172 -0.20 8.39 18.68
CA ASP A 172 1.16 8.26 18.14
C ASP A 172 2.18 7.81 19.18
N ASN A 173 2.16 8.35 20.41
CA ASN A 173 3.08 7.91 21.46
C ASN A 173 2.86 6.46 21.89
N LEU A 174 1.65 5.92 21.70
CA LEU A 174 1.31 4.52 21.98
C LEU A 174 1.73 3.62 20.83
N ASN A 175 1.40 4.03 19.60
CA ASN A 175 1.57 3.22 18.41
C ASN A 175 2.99 3.27 17.85
N ARG A 176 3.65 4.43 17.97
CA ARG A 176 4.89 4.76 17.28
C ARG A 176 5.94 5.37 18.22
N PRO A 177 6.28 4.71 19.33
CA PRO A 177 7.28 5.23 20.26
C PRO A 177 8.62 5.45 19.56
N ARG A 178 9.38 6.44 20.03
CA ARG A 178 10.73 6.69 19.55
C ARG A 178 11.76 5.80 20.26
N ASN A 179 12.84 5.50 19.56
CA ASN A 179 13.98 4.78 20.12
C ASN A 179 14.75 5.64 21.15
N ASP A 180 14.70 6.96 21.00
CA ASP A 180 15.22 7.92 21.99
C ASP A 180 14.06 8.46 22.85
N SER A 181 14.38 8.98 24.02
CA SER A 181 13.40 9.59 24.93
C SER A 181 12.92 10.97 24.48
N SER A 182 13.24 11.42 23.27
CA SER A 182 12.85 12.73 22.77
C SER A 182 11.35 12.77 22.45
N LYS A 183 10.71 13.90 22.71
CA LYS A 183 9.30 14.13 22.40
C LYS A 183 9.18 14.65 20.97
N LEU A 184 8.93 13.76 20.00
CA LEU A 184 8.63 14.17 18.62
C LEU A 184 7.22 14.75 18.51
N TYR A 185 6.25 14.06 19.06
CA TYR A 185 4.81 14.29 18.85
C TYR A 185 4.30 15.49 19.66
N THR A 186 4.73 16.70 19.23
CA THR A 186 4.33 18.00 19.78
C THR A 186 3.38 18.72 18.82
N ASP A 187 2.66 19.71 19.28
CA ASP A 187 1.83 20.56 18.42
C ASP A 187 2.66 21.24 17.32
N GLU A 188 3.89 21.62 17.62
CA GLU A 188 4.81 22.16 16.63
C GLU A 188 5.11 21.16 15.53
N PHE A 189 5.39 19.91 15.88
CA PHE A 189 5.63 18.84 14.91
C PHE A 189 4.43 18.66 13.98
N TYR A 190 3.23 18.48 14.54
CA TYR A 190 2.03 18.28 13.72
C TYR A 190 1.74 19.48 12.82
N ASN A 191 1.84 20.70 13.34
CA ASN A 191 1.62 21.89 12.52
C ASN A 191 2.63 21.97 11.36
N LYS A 192 3.92 21.70 11.61
CA LYS A 192 4.95 21.68 10.55
C LYS A 192 4.70 20.60 9.50
N VAL A 193 4.27 19.39 9.91
CA VAL A 193 3.96 18.30 8.98
C VAL A 193 2.74 18.61 8.14
N PHE A 194 1.66 19.09 8.74
CA PHE A 194 0.45 19.47 8.00
C PHE A 194 0.70 20.62 7.02
N ASP A 195 1.45 21.63 7.44
CA ASP A 195 1.84 22.74 6.59
C ASP A 195 2.66 22.25 5.38
N PHE A 196 3.64 21.39 5.61
CA PHE A 196 4.45 20.82 4.54
C PHE A 196 3.62 19.92 3.59
N ALA A 197 2.73 19.11 4.15
CA ALA A 197 1.82 18.27 3.38
C ALA A 197 0.84 19.11 2.55
N TYR A 198 0.34 20.22 3.09
CA TYR A 198 -0.55 21.13 2.39
C TYR A 198 0.11 21.78 1.17
N HIS A 199 1.32 22.30 1.32
CA HIS A 199 2.04 22.96 0.22
C HIS A 199 2.48 22.00 -0.90
N ASN A 200 2.57 20.70 -0.61
CA ASN A 200 3.03 19.68 -1.56
C ASN A 200 1.95 18.68 -1.97
N ASP A 201 0.71 18.87 -1.52
CA ASP A 201 -0.43 17.97 -1.76
C ASP A 201 -0.17 16.52 -1.31
N PHE A 202 0.49 16.33 -0.17
CA PHE A 202 0.79 15.02 0.40
C PHE A 202 -0.37 14.51 1.28
N PHE A 203 -0.40 13.20 1.52
CA PHE A 203 -1.44 12.54 2.30
C PHE A 203 -0.87 11.84 3.53
N PHE A 204 -1.78 11.43 4.42
CA PHE A 204 -1.46 10.74 5.66
C PHE A 204 -1.92 9.29 5.60
N HIS A 205 -1.14 8.41 6.21
CA HIS A 205 -1.36 6.98 6.21
C HIS A 205 -1.31 6.41 7.63
N PRO A 206 -2.30 6.72 8.49
CA PRO A 206 -2.37 6.17 9.82
C PRO A 206 -2.78 4.70 9.82
N MET A 207 -2.30 3.98 10.84
CA MET A 207 -2.59 2.57 11.06
C MET A 207 -3.54 2.38 12.24
N ILE A 208 -4.67 1.73 12.00
CA ILE A 208 -5.62 1.33 13.04
C ILE A 208 -5.15 0.02 13.66
N ALA A 209 -4.64 0.09 14.89
CA ALA A 209 -4.20 -1.08 15.64
C ALA A 209 -5.27 -1.54 16.64
N ALA A 210 -5.38 -2.86 16.82
CA ALA A 210 -6.36 -3.45 17.73
C ALA A 210 -6.17 -2.98 19.19
N TYR A 211 -4.92 -2.77 19.63
CA TYR A 211 -4.61 -2.32 20.99
C TYR A 211 -4.90 -0.83 21.22
N SER A 212 -5.15 -0.04 20.20
CA SER A 212 -5.48 1.40 20.32
C SER A 212 -6.88 1.77 19.80
N ILE A 213 -7.69 0.77 19.42
CA ILE A 213 -8.98 1.00 18.73
C ILE A 213 -9.96 1.84 19.56
N GLU A 214 -9.97 1.68 20.88
CA GLU A 214 -10.88 2.41 21.78
C GLU A 214 -10.66 3.94 21.73
N LYS A 215 -9.45 4.38 21.35
CA LYS A 215 -9.09 5.80 21.23
C LYS A 215 -9.33 6.38 19.85
N TRP A 216 -9.68 5.54 18.87
CA TRP A 216 -9.73 5.98 17.47
C TRP A 216 -10.81 7.01 17.18
N LYS A 217 -11.95 6.97 17.87
CA LYS A 217 -12.98 7.98 17.69
C LYS A 217 -12.51 9.36 18.17
N GLU A 218 -11.86 9.45 19.32
CA GLU A 218 -11.22 10.67 19.82
C GLU A 218 -10.12 11.15 18.88
N ASN A 219 -9.28 10.24 18.42
CA ASN A 219 -8.20 10.50 17.49
C ASN A 219 -8.71 11.02 16.13
N PHE A 220 -9.85 10.51 15.64
CA PHE A 220 -10.47 10.97 14.42
C PHE A 220 -10.97 12.42 14.54
N TYR A 221 -11.51 12.83 15.68
CA TYR A 221 -11.88 14.22 15.91
C TYR A 221 -10.67 15.15 15.88
N TRP A 222 -9.52 14.71 16.39
CA TRP A 222 -8.28 15.45 16.26
C TRP A 222 -7.83 15.57 14.78
N TRP A 223 -7.92 14.49 14.01
CA TRP A 223 -7.66 14.52 12.56
C TRP A 223 -8.58 15.51 11.86
N LYS A 224 -9.85 15.50 12.20
CA LYS A 224 -10.87 16.41 11.65
C LYS A 224 -10.53 17.86 11.94
N GLU A 225 -10.19 18.18 13.18
CA GLU A 225 -9.73 19.54 13.57
C GLU A 225 -8.51 20.00 12.76
N MET A 226 -7.53 19.12 12.61
CA MET A 226 -6.32 19.45 11.85
C MET A 226 -6.60 19.61 10.36
N CYS A 227 -7.39 18.76 9.74
CA CYS A 227 -7.77 18.86 8.33
C CYS A 227 -8.58 20.12 8.04
N GLN A 228 -9.50 20.51 8.94
CA GLN A 228 -10.31 21.73 8.80
C GLN A 228 -9.47 23.02 8.72
N LYS A 229 -8.31 23.10 9.40
CA LYS A 229 -7.40 24.24 9.31
C LYS A 229 -6.90 24.50 7.88
N TYR A 230 -6.85 23.46 7.06
CA TYR A 230 -6.39 23.50 5.67
C TYR A 230 -7.53 23.34 4.66
N ASN A 231 -8.79 23.39 5.10
CA ASN A 231 -9.96 23.14 4.27
C ASN A 231 -9.93 21.79 3.55
N TRP A 232 -9.44 20.76 4.23
CA TRP A 232 -9.41 19.38 3.74
C TRP A 232 -10.54 18.56 4.33
N SER A 233 -11.09 17.65 3.54
CA SER A 233 -11.90 16.54 4.07
C SER A 233 -11.00 15.48 4.69
N THR A 234 -11.28 15.09 5.92
CA THR A 234 -10.54 14.07 6.65
C THR A 234 -10.62 12.72 5.93
N HIS A 235 -11.79 12.37 5.43
CA HIS A 235 -12.02 11.11 4.71
C HIS A 235 -11.23 10.98 3.40
N TYR A 236 -10.83 12.08 2.79
CA TYR A 236 -10.05 12.06 1.54
C TYR A 236 -8.55 12.23 1.77
N ARG A 237 -8.15 12.87 2.87
CA ARG A 237 -6.74 13.18 3.13
C ARG A 237 -6.05 12.15 4.03
N VAL A 238 -6.83 11.42 4.82
CA VAL A 238 -6.33 10.48 5.83
C VAL A 238 -6.69 9.05 5.44
N MET A 239 -5.72 8.31 4.92
CA MET A 239 -5.89 6.93 4.48
C MET A 239 -5.70 5.97 5.66
N MET A 240 -6.77 5.63 6.33
CA MET A 240 -6.77 4.74 7.50
C MET A 240 -6.75 3.27 7.07
N LEU A 241 -5.71 2.52 7.47
CA LEU A 241 -5.59 1.08 7.22
C LEU A 241 -5.45 0.29 8.52
N GLU A 242 -6.01 -0.91 8.54
CA GLU A 242 -5.92 -1.79 9.70
C GLU A 242 -4.57 -2.50 9.78
N VAL A 243 -4.05 -2.62 10.99
CA VAL A 243 -2.87 -3.46 11.27
C VAL A 243 -3.26 -4.93 11.16
N ARG A 244 -2.59 -5.67 10.28
CA ARG A 244 -2.90 -7.08 9.99
C ARG A 244 -2.19 -8.08 10.91
N ASN A 245 -1.12 -7.65 11.57
CA ASN A 245 -0.33 -8.48 12.50
C ASN A 245 -0.71 -8.17 13.94
N ASP A 246 -2.00 -7.95 14.22
CA ASP A 246 -2.48 -7.55 15.53
C ASP A 246 -3.53 -8.52 16.07
N ASP A 247 -3.71 -8.55 17.39
CA ASP A 247 -4.67 -9.41 18.06
C ASP A 247 -6.08 -8.78 18.05
N TRP A 248 -6.78 -9.02 16.95
CA TRP A 248 -8.18 -8.62 16.77
C TRP A 248 -9.12 -9.55 17.51
N THR A 249 -9.31 -9.34 18.82
CA THR A 249 -10.31 -10.03 19.63
C THR A 249 -11.73 -9.64 19.21
N GLU A 250 -12.73 -10.41 19.62
CA GLU A 250 -14.15 -10.12 19.28
C GLU A 250 -14.61 -8.76 19.83
N GLU A 251 -14.14 -8.38 21.01
CA GLU A 251 -14.43 -7.08 21.62
C GLU A 251 -13.84 -5.93 20.80
N LYS A 252 -12.57 -6.04 20.40
CA LYS A 252 -11.89 -5.04 19.60
C LYS A 252 -12.48 -4.93 18.19
N ILE A 253 -12.86 -6.06 17.58
CA ILE A 253 -13.58 -6.09 16.31
C ILE A 253 -14.91 -5.36 16.44
N LYS A 254 -15.66 -5.58 17.52
CA LYS A 254 -16.92 -4.86 17.77
C LYS A 254 -16.68 -3.36 17.86
N THR A 255 -15.70 -2.92 18.66
CA THR A 255 -15.34 -1.50 18.79
C THR A 255 -14.95 -0.89 17.43
N TYR A 256 -14.22 -1.65 16.62
CA TYR A 256 -13.88 -1.23 15.27
C TYR A 256 -15.13 -1.10 14.36
N CYS A 257 -16.07 -2.02 14.41
CA CYS A 257 -17.33 -1.95 13.66
C CYS A 257 -18.20 -0.74 14.09
N ASP A 258 -18.22 -0.42 15.39
CA ASP A 258 -18.88 0.79 15.89
C ASP A 258 -18.19 2.05 15.36
N PHE A 259 -16.86 2.05 15.29
CA PHE A 259 -16.08 3.13 14.68
C PHE A 259 -16.33 3.26 13.16
N LEU A 260 -16.43 2.15 12.43
CA LEU A 260 -16.80 2.19 11.00
C LEU A 260 -18.19 2.80 10.77
N THR A 261 -19.15 2.44 11.59
CA THR A 261 -20.50 3.03 11.53
C THR A 261 -20.44 4.54 11.76
N PHE A 262 -19.68 4.97 12.76
CA PHE A 262 -19.42 6.38 13.01
C PHE A 262 -18.78 7.08 11.81
N LEU A 263 -17.79 6.48 11.16
CA LEU A 263 -17.14 7.07 9.97
C LEU A 263 -18.11 7.25 8.79
N MET A 264 -19.04 6.32 8.59
CA MET A 264 -20.06 6.42 7.53
C MET A 264 -21.04 7.56 7.82
N ASP A 265 -21.46 7.72 9.06
CA ASP A 265 -22.35 8.82 9.48
C ASP A 265 -21.63 10.17 9.36
N ASP A 266 -20.40 10.29 9.87
CA ASP A 266 -19.58 11.50 9.82
C ASP A 266 -19.29 11.92 8.35
N PHE A 267 -19.02 10.95 7.47
CA PHE A 267 -18.81 11.23 6.05
C PHE A 267 -20.04 11.89 5.42
N ARG A 268 -21.24 11.40 5.72
CA ARG A 268 -22.48 11.97 5.18
C ARG A 268 -22.80 13.34 5.78
N GLU A 269 -22.46 13.56 7.05
CA GLU A 269 -22.59 14.87 7.68
C GLU A 269 -21.62 15.90 7.09
N GLU A 270 -20.37 15.51 6.84
CA GLU A 270 -19.34 16.37 6.24
C GLU A 270 -19.62 16.67 4.77
N ASN A 271 -20.38 15.83 4.08
CA ASN A 271 -20.64 15.91 2.64
C ASN A 271 -22.14 15.97 2.34
N PRO A 272 -22.81 17.14 2.55
CA PRO A 272 -24.27 17.30 2.36
C PRO A 272 -24.78 16.92 0.96
N GLN A 273 -23.92 16.98 -0.06
CA GLN A 273 -24.25 16.55 -1.44
C GLN A 273 -24.57 15.05 -1.50
N TYR A 274 -24.13 14.25 -0.52
CA TYR A 274 -24.43 12.82 -0.38
C TYR A 274 -25.49 12.53 0.69
N ALA A 275 -26.26 13.52 1.12
CA ALA A 275 -27.34 13.33 2.10
C ALA A 275 -28.47 12.46 1.54
N SER A 276 -28.81 12.59 0.23
CA SER A 276 -29.79 11.72 -0.42
C SER A 276 -29.26 10.29 -0.59
N ILE A 277 -30.17 9.31 -0.54
CA ILE A 277 -29.83 7.89 -0.78
C ILE A 277 -29.27 7.70 -2.18
N GLU A 278 -29.87 8.35 -3.18
CA GLU A 278 -29.44 8.31 -4.58
C GLU A 278 -27.99 8.77 -4.73
N ASN A 279 -27.69 10.01 -4.37
CA ASN A 279 -26.35 10.58 -4.52
C ASN A 279 -25.30 9.80 -3.73
N PHE A 280 -25.65 9.32 -2.54
CA PHE A 280 -24.73 8.52 -1.73
C PHE A 280 -24.48 7.14 -2.36
N SER A 281 -25.54 6.51 -2.88
CA SER A 281 -25.44 5.22 -3.57
C SER A 281 -24.62 5.32 -4.85
N GLU A 282 -24.81 6.38 -5.64
CA GLU A 282 -24.01 6.64 -6.83
C GLU A 282 -22.56 6.97 -6.51
N PHE A 283 -22.31 7.73 -5.46
CA PHE A 283 -20.94 8.00 -4.98
C PHE A 283 -20.23 6.70 -4.58
N ILE A 284 -20.84 5.86 -3.73
CA ILE A 284 -20.30 4.57 -3.36
C ILE A 284 -20.02 3.76 -4.62
N PHE A 285 -20.95 3.71 -5.55
CA PHE A 285 -20.82 2.96 -6.78
C PHE A 285 -19.72 3.52 -7.70
N GLY A 286 -19.66 4.81 -7.92
CA GLY A 286 -18.64 5.46 -8.76
C GLY A 286 -17.21 5.22 -8.30
N LYS A 287 -16.99 5.07 -6.98
CA LYS A 287 -15.69 4.70 -6.41
C LYS A 287 -15.22 3.30 -6.82
N TYR A 288 -16.12 2.45 -7.34
CA TYR A 288 -15.81 1.09 -7.78
C TYR A 288 -15.45 0.98 -9.26
N ILE A 289 -15.92 1.91 -10.08
CA ILE A 289 -15.82 1.80 -11.54
C ILE A 289 -14.59 2.55 -12.08
N THR A 290 -14.12 3.57 -11.40
CA THR A 290 -12.96 4.37 -11.81
C THR A 290 -11.86 4.39 -10.75
N PRO A 291 -11.08 3.31 -10.59
CA PRO A 291 -10.02 3.27 -9.58
C PRO A 291 -8.87 4.25 -9.85
N GLU A 292 -8.79 4.81 -11.05
CA GLU A 292 -7.54 5.41 -11.55
C GLU A 292 -7.32 6.88 -11.20
N GLU A 293 -8.37 7.67 -10.95
CA GLU A 293 -8.18 9.12 -10.80
C GLU A 293 -8.27 9.67 -9.37
N ASN A 294 -8.89 8.94 -8.43
CA ASN A 294 -9.01 9.39 -7.04
C ASN A 294 -8.98 8.22 -6.07
N TYR A 295 -7.80 7.69 -5.78
CA TYR A 295 -7.65 6.62 -4.81
C TYR A 295 -7.93 7.14 -3.40
N THR A 296 -9.19 7.25 -3.07
CA THR A 296 -9.64 7.52 -1.70
C THR A 296 -9.99 6.18 -1.07
N TYR A 297 -9.12 5.69 -0.21
CA TYR A 297 -9.43 4.49 0.56
C TYR A 297 -10.43 4.85 1.66
N LEU A 298 -11.64 4.42 1.48
CA LEU A 298 -12.67 4.50 2.51
C LEU A 298 -12.84 3.10 3.12
N PRO A 299 -12.48 2.89 4.39
CA PRO A 299 -12.43 1.56 5.00
C PRO A 299 -13.80 0.87 5.10
N TRP A 300 -14.88 1.62 4.90
CA TRP A 300 -16.26 1.19 4.98
C TRP A 300 -16.94 0.96 3.62
N THR A 301 -16.22 0.99 2.52
CA THR A 301 -16.83 0.71 1.20
C THR A 301 -16.80 -0.78 0.87
N LEU A 302 -17.87 -1.28 0.22
CA LEU A 302 -17.93 -2.64 -0.32
C LEU A 302 -17.47 -2.64 -1.76
N ALA A 303 -16.18 -2.87 -2.01
CA ALA A 303 -15.66 -3.04 -3.35
C ALA A 303 -15.72 -4.50 -3.78
N LEU A 304 -16.19 -4.77 -5.01
CA LEU A 304 -16.00 -6.07 -5.63
C LEU A 304 -14.52 -6.23 -5.96
N THR A 305 -13.82 -7.03 -5.18
CA THR A 305 -12.41 -7.30 -5.40
C THR A 305 -12.21 -8.28 -6.56
N SER A 306 -11.04 -8.20 -7.20
CA SER A 306 -10.61 -9.23 -8.15
C SER A 306 -10.28 -10.54 -7.43
N ASP A 307 -10.13 -11.62 -8.18
CA ASP A 307 -9.69 -12.92 -7.65
C ASP A 307 -8.17 -12.92 -7.31
N VAL A 308 -7.52 -11.76 -7.37
CA VAL A 308 -6.11 -11.59 -7.02
C VAL A 308 -5.95 -11.56 -5.50
N PHE A 309 -5.03 -12.37 -5.01
CA PHE A 309 -4.80 -12.58 -3.59
C PHE A 309 -3.94 -11.50 -2.94
N CYS A 310 -3.00 -10.90 -3.60
CA CYS A 310 -2.10 -9.89 -3.02
C CYS A 310 -2.07 -8.64 -3.88
N CYS A 311 -2.15 -7.48 -3.25
CA CYS A 311 -2.27 -6.19 -3.94
C CYS A 311 -1.07 -5.86 -4.85
N THR A 312 0.12 -6.36 -4.54
CA THR A 312 1.38 -5.91 -5.17
C THR A 312 2.03 -6.96 -6.07
N ILE A 313 1.83 -8.23 -5.81
CA ILE A 313 2.58 -9.32 -6.46
C ILE A 313 2.49 -9.31 -8.00
N PRO A 314 1.36 -9.02 -8.66
CA PRO A 314 1.33 -9.05 -10.12
C PRO A 314 1.98 -7.84 -10.80
N CYS A 315 2.29 -6.76 -10.06
CA CYS A 315 2.65 -5.48 -10.65
C CYS A 315 3.97 -4.88 -10.14
N GLN A 316 4.68 -5.59 -9.24
CA GLN A 316 5.75 -4.99 -8.46
C GLN A 316 7.03 -5.81 -8.48
N LEU A 317 8.16 -5.13 -8.58
CA LEU A 317 9.51 -5.67 -8.41
C LEU A 317 10.15 -5.01 -7.19
N CYS A 318 10.55 -5.80 -6.20
CA CYS A 318 11.35 -5.30 -5.08
C CYS A 318 12.82 -5.61 -5.29
N ILE A 319 13.68 -4.60 -5.19
CA ILE A 319 15.13 -4.72 -5.27
C ILE A 319 15.71 -4.36 -3.91
N ARG A 320 16.32 -5.32 -3.25
CA ARG A 320 17.05 -5.11 -2.00
C ARG A 320 18.42 -4.51 -2.33
N LEU A 321 18.62 -3.24 -2.01
CA LEU A 321 19.83 -2.52 -2.41
C LEU A 321 21.11 -2.97 -1.70
N GLY A 322 21.01 -3.69 -0.60
CA GLY A 322 22.18 -4.22 0.10
C GLY A 322 22.99 -5.23 -0.69
N ASP A 323 22.31 -6.05 -1.50
CA ASP A 323 22.92 -7.18 -2.22
C ASP A 323 22.34 -7.40 -3.62
N LEU A 324 21.50 -6.46 -4.10
CA LEU A 324 20.85 -6.54 -5.41
C LEU A 324 19.92 -7.76 -5.57
N ALA A 325 19.39 -8.29 -4.47
CA ALA A 325 18.43 -9.37 -4.47
C ALA A 325 17.06 -8.92 -4.96
N LEU A 326 16.39 -9.80 -5.70
CA LEU A 326 15.07 -9.58 -6.28
C LEU A 326 14.01 -10.35 -5.49
N ALA A 327 13.00 -9.64 -5.01
CA ALA A 327 11.91 -10.17 -4.22
C ALA A 327 10.54 -9.75 -4.78
N PRO A 328 9.45 -10.44 -4.40
CA PRO A 328 8.10 -10.05 -4.82
C PRO A 328 7.67 -8.66 -4.33
N CYS A 329 7.99 -8.31 -3.09
CA CYS A 329 7.71 -7.00 -2.48
C CYS A 329 8.61 -6.76 -1.27
N HIS A 330 8.62 -5.54 -0.73
CA HIS A 330 9.38 -5.19 0.47
C HIS A 330 9.09 -6.09 1.67
N ARG A 331 7.85 -6.53 1.83
CA ARG A 331 7.43 -7.39 2.95
C ARG A 331 7.85 -8.86 2.80
N THR A 332 8.37 -9.25 1.67
CA THR A 332 8.95 -10.58 1.40
C THR A 332 10.41 -10.49 0.96
N ALA A 333 11.08 -9.35 1.21
CA ALA A 333 12.46 -9.11 0.81
C ALA A 333 13.50 -9.77 1.75
N TYR A 334 13.23 -10.97 2.24
CA TYR A 334 14.15 -11.78 3.03
C TYR A 334 14.54 -13.07 2.29
N ASP A 335 15.67 -13.65 2.65
CA ASP A 335 16.40 -14.65 1.85
C ASP A 335 15.55 -15.82 1.33
N LYS A 336 14.58 -16.26 2.13
CA LYS A 336 13.67 -17.37 1.73
C LYS A 336 12.85 -17.07 0.47
N PHE A 337 12.54 -15.79 0.20
CA PHE A 337 11.68 -15.37 -0.90
C PHE A 337 12.40 -14.61 -2.01
N ILE A 338 13.74 -14.61 -1.95
CA ILE A 338 14.55 -14.07 -3.05
C ILE A 338 14.48 -15.03 -4.23
N TYR A 339 13.99 -14.57 -5.36
CA TYR A 339 13.89 -15.37 -6.57
C TYR A 339 15.01 -15.14 -7.57
N GLY A 340 15.84 -14.12 -7.38
CA GLY A 340 17.00 -13.87 -8.22
C GLY A 340 17.91 -12.78 -7.66
N TYR A 341 19.02 -12.56 -8.33
CA TYR A 341 19.98 -11.51 -8.01
C TYR A 341 20.48 -10.85 -9.29
N PHE A 342 20.63 -9.53 -9.31
CA PHE A 342 21.40 -8.89 -10.35
C PHE A 342 22.87 -9.31 -10.24
N GLN A 343 23.44 -9.72 -11.36
CA GLN A 343 24.88 -9.98 -11.49
C GLN A 343 25.60 -8.75 -11.97
N THR A 344 26.71 -8.43 -11.33
CA THR A 344 27.49 -7.25 -11.64
C THR A 344 28.90 -7.62 -12.14
N GLN A 345 29.38 -6.88 -13.12
CA GLN A 345 30.74 -6.94 -13.60
C GLN A 345 31.23 -5.53 -13.91
N ASN A 346 32.40 -5.15 -13.41
CA ASN A 346 32.99 -3.82 -13.61
C ASN A 346 32.04 -2.65 -13.29
N GLY A 347 31.25 -2.78 -12.19
CA GLY A 347 30.34 -1.74 -11.76
C GLY A 347 29.07 -1.59 -12.61
N ARG A 348 28.72 -2.60 -13.42
CA ARG A 348 27.51 -2.64 -14.24
C ARG A 348 26.74 -3.94 -13.98
N ILE A 349 25.42 -3.86 -14.09
CA ILE A 349 24.57 -5.04 -14.15
C ILE A 349 24.70 -5.65 -15.54
N VAL A 350 25.09 -6.93 -15.60
CA VAL A 350 25.32 -7.65 -16.85
C VAL A 350 24.33 -8.78 -17.07
N ASP A 351 23.68 -9.26 -16.00
CA ASP A 351 22.75 -10.39 -16.08
C ASP A 351 21.90 -10.46 -14.80
N ILE A 352 20.91 -11.36 -14.79
CA ILE A 352 20.17 -11.77 -13.61
C ILE A 352 20.45 -13.26 -13.35
N LYS A 353 20.99 -13.57 -12.17
CA LYS A 353 21.10 -14.93 -11.71
C LYS A 353 19.79 -15.35 -11.09
N GLU A 354 19.19 -16.38 -11.64
CA GLU A 354 18.06 -17.06 -11.03
C GLU A 354 18.48 -17.73 -9.72
N ASN A 355 17.68 -17.55 -8.67
CA ASN A 355 17.81 -18.26 -7.41
C ASN A 355 16.66 -19.29 -7.25
N ASN A 356 15.43 -18.88 -7.59
CA ASN A 356 14.27 -19.75 -7.46
C ASN A 356 13.17 -19.34 -8.44
N PHE A 357 13.27 -19.81 -9.68
CA PHE A 357 12.27 -19.57 -10.72
C PHE A 357 10.89 -20.11 -10.33
N TYR A 358 10.84 -21.29 -9.72
CA TYR A 358 9.61 -21.89 -9.24
C TYR A 358 8.91 -21.00 -8.20
N LEU A 359 9.66 -20.31 -7.36
CA LEU A 359 9.08 -19.36 -6.41
C LEU A 359 8.44 -18.16 -7.14
N ALA A 360 9.11 -17.62 -8.15
CA ALA A 360 8.56 -16.52 -8.96
C ALA A 360 7.28 -16.94 -9.68
N GLU A 361 7.28 -18.10 -10.33
CA GLU A 361 6.07 -18.67 -10.95
C GLU A 361 4.96 -18.90 -9.92
N ARG A 362 5.31 -19.47 -8.77
CA ARG A 362 4.35 -19.72 -7.70
C ARG A 362 3.70 -18.43 -7.22
N PHE A 363 4.45 -17.37 -7.02
CA PHE A 363 3.86 -16.06 -6.68
C PHE A 363 2.96 -15.52 -7.79
N LEU A 364 3.30 -15.74 -9.05
CA LEU A 364 2.47 -15.33 -10.18
C LEU A 364 1.14 -16.09 -10.21
N TYR A 365 1.16 -17.41 -10.14
CA TYR A 365 -0.02 -18.26 -10.25
C TYR A 365 -0.85 -18.31 -8.96
N MET A 366 -0.20 -18.23 -7.80
CA MET A 366 -0.85 -18.23 -6.50
C MET A 366 -1.30 -16.84 -6.03
N SER A 367 -1.09 -15.80 -6.81
CA SER A 367 -1.81 -14.54 -6.62
C SER A 367 -3.32 -14.69 -6.89
N ASN A 368 -3.77 -15.88 -7.24
CA ASN A 368 -5.16 -16.23 -7.43
C ASN A 368 -5.76 -16.82 -6.14
N ILE A 369 -7.01 -16.47 -5.86
CA ILE A 369 -7.79 -16.93 -4.71
C ILE A 369 -7.86 -18.46 -4.58
N TYR A 370 -7.83 -19.19 -5.71
CA TYR A 370 -7.87 -20.66 -5.74
C TYR A 370 -6.66 -21.34 -5.08
N ALA A 371 -5.57 -20.61 -4.89
CA ALA A 371 -4.41 -21.10 -4.19
C ALA A 371 -4.46 -20.88 -2.67
N THR A 372 -5.45 -20.13 -2.19
CA THR A 372 -5.59 -19.80 -0.77
C THR A 372 -6.67 -20.67 -0.14
N PRO A 373 -6.30 -21.63 0.74
CA PRO A 373 -7.27 -22.53 1.36
C PRO A 373 -8.40 -21.75 2.03
N HIS A 374 -9.62 -22.23 1.84
CA HIS A 374 -10.85 -21.65 2.40
C HIS A 374 -11.29 -20.30 1.81
N CYS A 375 -10.50 -19.64 0.99
CA CYS A 375 -10.91 -18.38 0.37
C CYS A 375 -11.71 -18.57 -0.90
N ASP A 376 -11.44 -19.62 -1.68
CA ASP A 376 -12.12 -19.99 -2.91
C ASP A 376 -13.61 -20.26 -2.71
N THR A 377 -13.96 -20.88 -1.59
CA THR A 377 -15.34 -21.21 -1.19
C THR A 377 -15.99 -20.20 -0.25
N CYS A 378 -15.24 -19.17 0.16
CA CYS A 378 -15.72 -18.17 1.12
C CYS A 378 -16.70 -17.19 0.46
N VAL A 379 -17.91 -17.06 0.96
CA VAL A 379 -18.94 -16.13 0.43
C VAL A 379 -18.53 -14.65 0.53
N TYR A 380 -17.57 -14.32 1.39
CA TYR A 380 -17.04 -12.96 1.52
C TYR A 380 -15.96 -12.63 0.50
N ASN A 381 -15.51 -13.60 -0.31
CA ASN A 381 -14.32 -13.48 -1.15
C ASN A 381 -14.37 -12.31 -2.14
N LYS A 382 -15.56 -11.94 -2.61
CA LYS A 382 -15.75 -10.85 -3.58
C LYS A 382 -15.63 -9.45 -2.97
N PHE A 383 -15.72 -9.33 -1.66
CA PHE A 383 -15.54 -8.06 -0.93
C PHE A 383 -14.27 -8.03 -0.09
N CYS A 384 -13.69 -9.19 0.21
CA CYS A 384 -12.52 -9.30 1.06
C CYS A 384 -11.26 -8.90 0.28
N ILE A 385 -10.41 -8.07 0.89
CA ILE A 385 -9.10 -7.71 0.33
C ILE A 385 -8.05 -8.84 0.42
N LYS A 386 -8.44 -9.98 0.96
CA LYS A 386 -7.73 -11.28 0.98
C LYS A 386 -6.39 -11.33 1.71
N GLY A 387 -5.98 -10.28 2.36
CA GLY A 387 -4.76 -10.30 3.16
C GLY A 387 -3.49 -9.96 2.37
N CYS A 388 -2.36 -10.19 3.02
CA CYS A 388 -1.01 -9.91 2.53
C CYS A 388 -0.14 -11.15 2.71
N ALA A 389 0.49 -11.65 1.66
CA ALA A 389 1.32 -12.85 1.69
C ALA A 389 2.44 -12.74 2.74
N GLY A 390 3.12 -11.59 2.83
CA GLY A 390 4.13 -11.36 3.86
C GLY A 390 3.56 -11.45 5.28
N SER A 391 2.43 -10.75 5.56
CA SER A 391 1.77 -10.83 6.86
C SER A 391 1.32 -12.24 7.22
N GLN A 392 0.81 -12.98 6.25
CA GLN A 392 0.37 -14.36 6.46
C GLN A 392 1.56 -15.24 6.82
N TYR A 393 2.65 -15.16 6.09
CA TYR A 393 3.85 -15.90 6.40
C TYR A 393 4.40 -15.58 7.79
N GLU A 394 4.46 -14.31 8.14
CA GLU A 394 4.92 -13.83 9.45
C GLU A 394 4.09 -14.41 10.61
N ASN A 395 2.78 -14.58 10.42
CA ASN A 395 1.87 -15.05 11.46
C ASN A 395 1.59 -16.54 11.44
N THR A 396 1.62 -17.19 10.26
CA THR A 396 1.20 -18.59 10.09
C THR A 396 2.32 -19.52 9.63
N GLY A 397 3.44 -18.95 9.16
CA GLY A 397 4.50 -19.71 8.50
C GLY A 397 4.18 -20.10 7.04
N ASP A 398 3.00 -19.72 6.54
CA ASP A 398 2.55 -20.00 5.17
C ASP A 398 2.11 -18.70 4.48
N LEU A 399 2.57 -18.49 3.22
CA LEU A 399 2.24 -17.32 2.41
C LEU A 399 0.76 -17.20 2.07
N PHE A 400 0.07 -18.33 2.00
CA PHE A 400 -1.28 -18.45 1.45
C PHE A 400 -2.32 -18.86 2.49
N PHE A 401 -1.91 -19.07 3.73
CA PHE A 401 -2.85 -19.39 4.80
C PHE A 401 -3.36 -18.08 5.44
N PRO A 402 -4.68 -17.82 5.42
CA PRO A 402 -5.24 -16.58 5.97
C PRO A 402 -5.03 -16.47 7.47
N ILE A 403 -4.72 -15.29 7.97
CA ILE A 403 -4.64 -15.00 9.40
C ILE A 403 -6.06 -15.03 10.00
N PRO A 404 -6.35 -15.93 10.98
CA PRO A 404 -7.73 -16.10 11.44
C PRO A 404 -8.36 -14.85 12.05
N SER A 405 -7.62 -14.06 12.82
CA SER A 405 -8.10 -12.80 13.40
C SER A 405 -8.43 -11.75 12.32
N VAL A 406 -7.60 -11.68 11.27
CA VAL A 406 -7.85 -10.79 10.13
C VAL A 406 -9.07 -11.24 9.32
N CYS A 407 -9.27 -12.55 9.14
CA CYS A 407 -10.49 -13.08 8.51
C CYS A 407 -11.75 -12.70 9.28
N LYS A 408 -11.71 -12.77 10.61
CA LYS A 408 -12.84 -12.33 11.46
C LYS A 408 -13.09 -10.84 11.30
N LEU A 409 -12.04 -10.02 11.33
CA LEU A 409 -12.12 -8.57 11.13
C LEU A 409 -12.76 -8.21 9.78
N GLU A 410 -12.26 -8.79 8.68
CA GLU A 410 -12.76 -8.50 7.33
C GLU A 410 -14.24 -8.91 7.16
N LYS A 411 -14.63 -10.07 7.68
CA LYS A 411 -16.04 -10.51 7.69
C LYS A 411 -16.93 -9.55 8.50
N ALA A 412 -16.44 -9.09 9.64
CA ALA A 412 -17.18 -8.14 10.48
C ALA A 412 -17.34 -6.77 9.83
N LYS A 413 -16.27 -6.25 9.17
CA LYS A 413 -16.33 -5.03 8.35
C LYS A 413 -17.41 -5.12 7.29
N ILE A 414 -17.35 -6.18 6.47
CA ILE A 414 -18.28 -6.40 5.36
C ILE A 414 -19.72 -6.46 5.90
N ASN A 415 -19.96 -7.23 6.96
CA ASN A 415 -21.30 -7.33 7.56
C ASN A 415 -21.79 -5.98 8.12
N THR A 416 -20.92 -5.23 8.77
CA THR A 416 -21.25 -3.90 9.31
C THR A 416 -21.66 -2.95 8.19
N THR A 417 -20.93 -2.94 7.10
CA THR A 417 -21.23 -2.10 5.93
C THR A 417 -22.53 -2.56 5.25
N ILE A 418 -22.77 -3.87 5.07
CA ILE A 418 -24.03 -4.40 4.53
C ILE A 418 -25.21 -3.97 5.41
N ASN A 419 -25.09 -4.11 6.72
CA ASN A 419 -26.13 -3.73 7.66
C ASN A 419 -26.41 -2.21 7.62
N TYR A 420 -25.36 -1.40 7.50
CA TYR A 420 -25.50 0.05 7.30
C TYR A 420 -26.24 0.38 6.01
N TYR A 421 -25.87 -0.26 4.90
CA TYR A 421 -26.52 -0.06 3.62
C TYR A 421 -28.00 -0.48 3.64
N GLN A 422 -28.30 -1.60 4.31
CA GLN A 422 -29.67 -2.06 4.48
C GLN A 422 -30.50 -1.07 5.32
N LYS A 423 -29.97 -0.65 6.46
CA LYS A 423 -30.62 0.28 7.38
C LYS A 423 -30.91 1.64 6.75
N ASN A 424 -30.02 2.11 5.89
CA ASN A 424 -30.09 3.40 5.24
C ASN A 424 -30.75 3.38 3.84
N GLY A 425 -31.39 2.27 3.43
CA GLY A 425 -32.16 2.18 2.19
C GLY A 425 -31.35 2.05 0.91
N ILE A 426 -30.01 1.92 1.00
CA ILE A 426 -29.12 1.84 -0.17
C ILE A 426 -29.37 0.54 -0.92
N ILE A 427 -29.54 -0.58 -0.21
CA ILE A 427 -29.86 -1.89 -0.81
C ILE A 427 -31.22 -1.82 -1.53
N ASP A 428 -32.21 -1.17 -0.97
CA ASP A 428 -33.52 -1.02 -1.59
C ASP A 428 -33.47 -0.09 -2.80
N TYR A 429 -32.64 0.96 -2.79
CA TYR A 429 -32.36 1.78 -3.96
C TYR A 429 -31.80 0.94 -5.12
N TYR A 430 -30.78 0.12 -4.86
CA TYR A 430 -30.21 -0.76 -5.88
C TYR A 430 -31.19 -1.80 -6.45
N LYS A 431 -32.10 -2.36 -5.63
CA LYS A 431 -33.15 -3.28 -6.08
C LYS A 431 -34.16 -2.66 -7.04
N ASN A 432 -34.40 -1.36 -6.88
CA ASN A 432 -35.41 -0.64 -7.63
C ASN A 432 -34.85 0.14 -8.82
N LEU A 433 -33.56 -0.02 -9.16
CA LEU A 433 -32.97 0.62 -10.32
C LEU A 433 -33.65 0.13 -11.61
N PRO A 434 -34.01 1.04 -12.53
CA PRO A 434 -34.49 0.67 -13.87
C PRO A 434 -33.44 -0.12 -14.63
N ILE A 435 -33.89 -1.03 -15.52
CA ILE A 435 -32.98 -1.93 -16.28
C ILE A 435 -32.05 -1.15 -17.22
N ASP A 436 -32.44 0.02 -17.65
CA ASP A 436 -31.67 0.93 -18.50
C ASP A 436 -30.77 1.89 -17.70
N HIS A 437 -30.82 1.85 -16.38
CA HIS A 437 -29.94 2.65 -15.54
C HIS A 437 -28.49 2.17 -15.67
N PHE A 438 -27.55 3.10 -15.81
CA PHE A 438 -26.12 2.77 -16.04
C PHE A 438 -25.49 1.88 -14.98
N MET A 439 -25.98 1.93 -13.73
CA MET A 439 -25.52 1.10 -12.63
C MET A 439 -26.22 -0.28 -12.54
N TYR A 440 -27.31 -0.52 -13.25
CA TYR A 440 -28.19 -1.69 -13.05
C TYR A 440 -27.44 -3.03 -13.02
N SER A 441 -26.61 -3.29 -14.01
CA SER A 441 -25.89 -4.56 -14.13
C SER A 441 -24.93 -4.80 -12.94
N SER A 442 -24.17 -3.79 -12.55
CA SER A 442 -23.20 -3.91 -11.46
C SER A 442 -23.88 -3.89 -10.09
N ALA A 443 -24.95 -3.13 -9.91
CA ALA A 443 -25.78 -3.15 -8.71
C ALA A 443 -26.44 -4.53 -8.52
N SER A 444 -26.94 -5.15 -9.59
CA SER A 444 -27.49 -6.50 -9.55
C SER A 444 -26.44 -7.54 -9.14
N ARG A 445 -25.20 -7.40 -9.64
CA ARG A 445 -24.08 -8.26 -9.23
C ARG A 445 -23.74 -8.06 -7.74
N LEU A 446 -23.62 -6.81 -7.31
CA LEU A 446 -23.38 -6.48 -5.90
C LEU A 446 -24.43 -7.07 -4.98
N LEU A 447 -25.73 -6.92 -5.34
CA LEU A 447 -26.84 -7.51 -4.60
C LEU A 447 -26.75 -9.03 -4.53
N GLY A 448 -26.38 -9.71 -5.62
CA GLY A 448 -26.19 -11.15 -5.64
C GLY A 448 -25.18 -11.62 -4.59
N GLU A 449 -24.03 -10.97 -4.51
CA GLU A 449 -23.00 -11.27 -3.51
C GLU A 449 -23.46 -10.96 -2.09
N ILE A 450 -24.15 -9.84 -1.86
CA ILE A 450 -24.73 -9.50 -0.55
C ILE A 450 -25.74 -10.58 -0.10
N TYR A 451 -26.62 -11.04 -0.98
CA TYR A 451 -27.60 -12.09 -0.67
C TYR A 451 -26.93 -13.43 -0.34
N ALA A 452 -25.84 -13.79 -1.02
CA ALA A 452 -25.08 -14.98 -0.69
C ALA A 452 -24.57 -14.93 0.75
N ILE A 453 -23.99 -13.81 1.18
CA ILE A 453 -23.52 -13.59 2.57
C ILE A 453 -24.68 -13.67 3.56
N GLN A 454 -25.79 -12.98 3.29
CA GLN A 454 -26.96 -12.96 4.19
C GLN A 454 -27.61 -14.34 4.36
N LYS A 455 -27.57 -15.18 3.35
CA LYS A 455 -28.08 -16.56 3.38
C LYS A 455 -27.20 -17.43 4.28
N GLU A 456 -25.89 -17.35 4.16
CA GLU A 456 -24.95 -18.14 4.97
C GLU A 456 -25.05 -17.76 6.45
N THR A 457 -25.08 -16.46 6.78
CA THR A 457 -25.18 -15.99 8.16
C THR A 457 -26.47 -16.46 8.85
N LYS A 458 -27.60 -16.55 8.13
CA LYS A 458 -28.85 -17.12 8.65
C LYS A 458 -28.78 -18.62 8.90
N THR A 459 -28.09 -19.36 8.02
CA THR A 459 -27.95 -20.80 8.15
C THR A 459 -27.07 -21.17 9.37
N CYS A 460 -26.00 -20.43 9.61
CA CYS A 460 -25.14 -20.63 10.77
C CYS A 460 -25.84 -20.31 12.12
N SER A 461 -26.78 -19.36 12.15
CA SER A 461 -27.53 -19.04 13.36
C SER A 461 -28.58 -20.11 13.73
N ILE A 462 -29.08 -20.86 12.76
CA ILE A 462 -30.07 -21.95 12.99
C ILE A 462 -29.36 -23.23 13.44
N SER A 463 -28.10 -23.46 13.06
CA SER A 463 -27.35 -24.66 13.45
C SER A 463 -26.77 -24.59 14.87
N ASN A 464 -26.79 -23.41 15.53
CA ASN A 464 -26.31 -23.17 16.87
C ASN A 464 -27.45 -22.97 17.90
N SER A 465 -28.69 -23.10 17.48
CA SER A 465 -29.91 -23.12 18.31
C SER A 465 -30.44 -24.56 18.45
#